data_5bc659f5a5ef53b037df2158ccd288cf
#
_entry.id   5bc659f5a5ef53b037df2158ccd288cf
#
_cell.length_a   1.000
_cell.length_b   1.000
_cell.length_c   1.000
_cell.angle_alpha   90.00
_cell.angle_beta   90.00
_cell.angle_gamma   90.00
#
_symmetry.space_group_name_H-M   'P 1'
#
loop_
_entity.id
_entity.type
_entity.pdbx_description
1 polymer ?
#
loop_
_entity_poly.entity_id
_entity_poly.type
_entity_poly.pdbx_seq_one_letter_code
_entity_poly.pdbx_strand_id
1 'polypeptide(L)'
;TVENEVTSHMPKSRQARQMLAKAQKPMLYVGGGVGMAQAVSALREFLAANKNACHLYVERAGRSRSRLSVLSGHAGDARHQSGELRSAGVRSTDSLWRTFDDRVTGKLNTFAPHASVIHMDIDPAEMNKLRQAHVALQGDLNALLPALQQPLNIDDWQQHCAQLRDEHAWRYDHPGDAIYAPLLLKQLSDRKPADCIVTTDVGQHQMWAAQHIVHTRPENFITSSGLGTMGFGLPAAVGAQVARPNDTVVCISGDGSFMMNVQELGTVKRKQLPLKIVLLDNQRLGMVRQWQQLFFQERYSET
;
A
#
# COMPACT_ATOMS: atom_id res chain seq x y z
N THR A 1 5.66 -24.50 -19.58
CA THR A 1 5.02 -23.57 -20.52
C THR A 1 3.72 -23.08 -19.90
N VAL A 2 3.36 -21.82 -20.13
CA VAL A 2 2.18 -21.13 -19.54
C VAL A 2 0.88 -21.93 -19.72
N GLU A 3 0.71 -22.65 -20.83
CA GLU A 3 -0.46 -23.50 -21.09
C GLU A 3 -0.60 -24.68 -20.13
N ASN A 4 0.50 -25.27 -19.67
CA ASN A 4 0.45 -26.39 -18.70
C ASN A 4 0.12 -25.92 -17.29
N GLU A 5 0.51 -24.71 -16.91
CA GLU A 5 0.16 -24.10 -15.61
C GLU A 5 -1.34 -23.77 -15.54
N VAL A 6 -1.90 -23.20 -16.59
CA VAL A 6 -3.34 -22.88 -16.65
C VAL A 6 -4.19 -24.15 -16.53
N THR A 7 -3.79 -25.24 -17.16
CA THR A 7 -4.55 -26.52 -17.13
C THR A 7 -4.52 -27.20 -15.75
N SER A 8 -3.42 -27.10 -15.01
CA SER A 8 -3.29 -27.67 -13.66
C SER A 8 -4.11 -26.92 -12.61
N HIS A 9 -4.42 -25.64 -12.85
CA HIS A 9 -5.17 -24.79 -11.93
C HIS A 9 -6.67 -24.70 -12.20
N MET A 10 -7.18 -25.26 -13.32
CA MET A 10 -8.60 -25.18 -13.70
C MET A 10 -9.59 -25.55 -12.57
N PRO A 11 -9.39 -26.63 -11.80
CA PRO A 11 -10.32 -26.97 -10.72
C PRO A 11 -10.34 -25.93 -9.59
N LYS A 12 -9.16 -25.44 -9.19
CA LYS A 12 -9.03 -24.43 -8.12
C LYS A 12 -9.54 -23.05 -8.55
N SER A 13 -9.29 -22.65 -9.79
CA SER A 13 -9.81 -21.40 -10.35
C SER A 13 -11.34 -21.43 -10.43
N ARG A 14 -11.92 -22.58 -10.78
CA ARG A 14 -13.38 -22.78 -10.76
C ARG A 14 -13.94 -22.65 -9.34
N GLN A 15 -13.28 -23.24 -8.34
CA GLN A 15 -13.66 -23.13 -6.93
C GLN A 15 -13.56 -21.68 -6.46
N ALA A 16 -12.49 -20.96 -6.79
CA ALA A 16 -12.31 -19.56 -6.46
C ALA A 16 -13.42 -18.69 -7.07
N ARG A 17 -13.75 -18.90 -8.35
CA ARG A 17 -14.88 -18.21 -9.00
C ARG A 17 -16.21 -18.48 -8.32
N GLN A 18 -16.47 -19.71 -7.90
CA GLN A 18 -17.69 -20.05 -7.17
C GLN A 18 -17.75 -19.36 -5.81
N MET A 19 -16.62 -19.22 -5.13
CA MET A 19 -16.53 -18.46 -3.88
C MET A 19 -16.79 -16.96 -4.11
N LEU A 20 -16.15 -16.38 -5.11
CA LEU A 20 -16.37 -14.98 -5.51
C LEU A 20 -17.84 -14.70 -5.86
N ALA A 21 -18.48 -15.60 -6.63
CA ALA A 21 -19.88 -15.46 -7.03
C ALA A 21 -20.85 -15.43 -5.82
N LYS A 22 -20.47 -16.07 -4.72
CA LYS A 22 -21.27 -16.12 -3.47
C LYS A 22 -20.90 -15.02 -2.49
N ALA A 23 -19.82 -14.29 -2.74
CA ALA A 23 -19.33 -13.26 -1.83
C ALA A 23 -20.28 -12.06 -1.82
N GLN A 24 -20.75 -11.68 -0.64
CA GLN A 24 -21.59 -10.49 -0.44
C GLN A 24 -20.78 -9.24 -0.10
N LYS A 25 -19.62 -9.43 0.54
CA LYS A 25 -18.74 -8.36 1.02
C LYS A 25 -17.28 -8.67 0.64
N PRO A 26 -16.97 -8.82 -0.66
CA PRO A 26 -15.61 -9.13 -1.06
C PRO A 26 -14.67 -7.96 -0.78
N MET A 27 -13.47 -8.29 -0.31
CA MET A 27 -12.41 -7.34 -0.05
C MET A 27 -11.14 -7.81 -0.77
N LEU A 28 -10.58 -6.97 -1.60
CA LEU A 28 -9.34 -7.27 -2.31
C LEU A 28 -8.15 -6.71 -1.52
N TYR A 29 -7.23 -7.59 -1.17
CA TYR A 29 -6.01 -7.24 -0.46
C TYR A 29 -4.81 -7.34 -1.40
N VAL A 30 -4.19 -6.20 -1.77
CA VAL A 30 -3.17 -6.13 -2.82
C VAL A 30 -1.80 -5.83 -2.24
N GLY A 31 -0.81 -6.66 -2.54
CA GLY A 31 0.57 -6.51 -2.11
C GLY A 31 1.55 -6.17 -3.24
N GLY A 32 2.85 -6.11 -2.89
CA GLY A 32 3.94 -5.77 -3.82
C GLY A 32 4.13 -6.75 -4.97
N GLY A 33 3.63 -7.98 -4.85
CA GLY A 33 3.68 -8.99 -5.90
C GLY A 33 3.07 -8.54 -7.22
N VAL A 34 2.05 -7.69 -7.20
CA VAL A 34 1.44 -7.14 -8.42
C VAL A 34 2.42 -6.28 -9.21
N GLY A 35 3.19 -5.42 -8.52
CA GLY A 35 4.22 -4.61 -9.17
C GLY A 35 5.37 -5.46 -9.71
N MET A 36 5.84 -6.42 -8.91
CA MET A 36 6.92 -7.34 -9.30
C MET A 36 6.54 -8.23 -10.49
N ALA A 37 5.31 -8.70 -10.55
CA ALA A 37 4.77 -9.46 -11.68
C ALA A 37 4.41 -8.61 -12.89
N GLN A 38 4.55 -7.27 -12.81
CA GLN A 38 4.06 -6.34 -13.84
C GLN A 38 2.57 -6.51 -14.17
N ALA A 39 1.77 -6.97 -13.20
CA ALA A 39 0.38 -7.36 -13.37
C ALA A 39 -0.63 -6.22 -13.09
N VAL A 40 -0.18 -4.96 -13.10
CA VAL A 40 -1.03 -3.80 -12.79
C VAL A 40 -2.19 -3.67 -13.78
N SER A 41 -1.94 -3.89 -15.08
CA SER A 41 -2.99 -3.84 -16.10
C SER A 41 -4.01 -4.95 -15.91
N ALA A 42 -3.54 -6.19 -15.72
CA ALA A 42 -4.40 -7.33 -15.44
C ALA A 42 -5.26 -7.13 -14.17
N LEU A 43 -4.67 -6.53 -13.12
CA LEU A 43 -5.42 -6.16 -11.91
C LEU A 43 -6.51 -5.12 -12.20
N ARG A 44 -6.21 -4.09 -12.98
CA ARG A 44 -7.19 -3.07 -13.34
C ARG A 44 -8.36 -3.64 -14.14
N GLU A 45 -8.06 -4.52 -15.09
CA GLU A 45 -9.08 -5.24 -15.86
C GLU A 45 -9.93 -6.16 -14.98
N PHE A 46 -9.27 -6.91 -14.08
CA PHE A 46 -9.97 -7.73 -13.09
C PHE A 46 -10.92 -6.90 -12.22
N LEU A 47 -10.49 -5.75 -11.71
CA LEU A 47 -11.32 -4.85 -10.92
C LEU A 47 -12.51 -4.33 -11.71
N ALA A 48 -12.28 -3.92 -12.96
CA ALA A 48 -13.35 -3.42 -13.83
C ALA A 48 -14.38 -4.52 -14.13
N ALA A 49 -13.93 -5.73 -14.44
CA ALA A 49 -14.81 -6.87 -14.72
C ALA A 49 -15.62 -7.34 -13.51
N ASN A 50 -15.05 -7.21 -12.31
CA ASN A 50 -15.69 -7.59 -11.05
C ASN A 50 -16.40 -6.40 -10.35
N LYS A 51 -16.86 -5.41 -11.12
CA LYS A 51 -17.55 -4.20 -10.62
C LYS A 51 -16.76 -3.45 -9.54
N ASN A 52 -15.43 -3.37 -9.67
CA ASN A 52 -14.58 -2.67 -8.71
C ASN A 52 -14.84 -3.10 -7.26
N ALA A 53 -14.74 -4.39 -6.95
CA ALA A 53 -14.81 -4.89 -5.58
C ALA A 53 -14.04 -3.98 -4.62
N CYS A 54 -14.55 -3.74 -3.42
CA CYS A 54 -13.88 -2.91 -2.44
C CYS A 54 -12.47 -3.44 -2.18
N HIS A 55 -11.47 -2.58 -2.30
CA HIS A 55 -10.10 -3.00 -2.11
C HIS A 55 -9.48 -2.31 -0.91
N LEU A 56 -8.83 -3.11 -0.10
CA LEU A 56 -7.93 -2.64 0.92
C LEU A 56 -6.52 -2.67 0.33
N TYR A 57 -5.88 -1.53 0.37
CA TYR A 57 -4.55 -1.34 -0.18
C TYR A 57 -3.51 -1.45 0.93
N VAL A 58 -2.55 -2.34 0.79
CA VAL A 58 -1.40 -2.39 1.68
C VAL A 58 -0.13 -2.48 0.85
N GLU A 59 0.67 -1.46 0.99
CA GLU A 59 2.02 -1.22 0.48
C GLU A 59 2.48 -1.85 -0.85
N ARG A 60 3.00 -1.01 -1.73
CA ARG A 60 3.74 -1.28 -2.97
C ARG A 60 2.92 -1.66 -4.21
N ALA A 61 1.62 -1.76 -4.16
CA ALA A 61 0.91 -1.95 -5.41
C ALA A 61 0.65 -0.61 -6.08
N GLY A 62 0.92 -0.55 -7.35
CA GLY A 62 0.62 0.61 -8.16
C GLY A 62 -0.84 0.96 -8.18
N ARG A 63 -1.10 2.19 -7.90
CA ARG A 63 -2.42 2.73 -7.70
C ARG A 63 -3.22 2.75 -9.00
N SER A 64 -4.43 2.28 -8.94
CA SER A 64 -5.35 2.49 -10.05
C SER A 64 -5.75 3.97 -10.11
N ARG A 65 -5.92 4.50 -11.32
CA ARG A 65 -6.42 5.86 -11.58
C ARG A 65 -7.88 6.09 -11.14
N SER A 66 -8.63 5.03 -10.86
CA SER A 66 -9.95 5.19 -10.28
C SER A 66 -9.78 5.77 -8.89
N ARG A 67 -10.52 6.81 -8.55
CA ARG A 67 -10.58 7.55 -7.28
C ARG A 67 -10.89 6.69 -6.06
N LEU A 68 -10.22 5.58 -5.92
CA LEU A 68 -10.30 4.66 -4.82
C LEU A 68 -9.14 4.95 -3.88
N SER A 69 -9.23 6.09 -3.21
CA SER A 69 -8.53 6.29 -1.95
C SER A 69 -9.17 5.36 -0.93
N VAL A 70 -8.80 4.11 -0.97
CA VAL A 70 -9.14 3.18 0.07
C VAL A 70 -8.20 3.44 1.22
N LEU A 71 -8.76 3.46 2.40
CA LEU A 71 -8.16 3.45 3.70
C LEU A 71 -6.72 2.88 3.69
N SER A 72 -5.76 3.74 3.42
CA SER A 72 -4.35 3.42 3.47
C SER A 72 -3.83 3.70 4.88
N GLY A 73 -4.23 2.89 5.84
CA GLY A 73 -3.56 2.80 7.11
C GLY A 73 -2.53 1.68 7.03
N HIS A 74 -1.33 1.86 7.54
CA HIS A 74 -0.46 0.75 7.89
C HIS A 74 -1.25 -0.23 8.74
N ALA A 75 -1.26 -1.50 8.39
CA ALA A 75 -1.94 -2.52 9.18
C ALA A 75 -1.39 -2.58 10.63
N GLY A 76 -0.22 -2.03 10.90
CA GLY A 76 0.37 -1.88 12.21
C GLY A 76 -0.14 -0.70 13.04
N ASP A 77 -0.69 0.35 12.41
CA ASP A 77 -1.25 1.53 13.10
C ASP A 77 -2.77 1.45 13.27
N ALA A 78 -3.30 0.25 13.36
CA ALA A 78 -4.72 -0.10 13.41
C ALA A 78 -5.51 0.46 14.62
N ARG A 79 -5.03 1.49 15.29
CA ARG A 79 -5.80 2.19 16.33
C ARG A 79 -6.58 3.40 15.82
N HIS A 80 -6.32 3.86 14.60
CA HIS A 80 -7.14 4.87 13.95
C HIS A 80 -7.94 4.24 12.78
N GLN A 81 -9.23 4.10 12.98
CA GLN A 81 -10.29 3.85 11.99
C GLN A 81 -10.31 2.51 11.24
N SER A 82 -9.18 1.81 11.03
CA SER A 82 -9.22 0.45 10.47
C SER A 82 -9.74 -0.60 11.49
N GLY A 83 -9.78 -0.26 12.77
CA GLY A 83 -10.44 -1.07 13.79
C GLY A 83 -11.95 -1.22 13.58
N GLU A 84 -12.60 -0.21 12.97
CA GLU A 84 -14.04 -0.23 12.73
C GLU A 84 -14.43 -1.03 11.49
N LEU A 85 -13.58 -1.11 10.47
CA LEU A 85 -13.78 -2.08 9.38
C LEU A 85 -13.72 -3.53 9.87
N ARG A 86 -12.99 -3.80 10.96
CA ARG A 86 -13.01 -5.09 11.65
C ARG A 86 -14.33 -5.33 12.39
N SER A 87 -14.94 -4.28 12.93
CA SER A 87 -16.23 -4.34 13.63
C SER A 87 -17.42 -4.35 12.67
N ALA A 88 -17.26 -3.82 11.46
CA ALA A 88 -18.31 -3.79 10.43
C ALA A 88 -18.65 -5.16 9.83
N GLY A 89 -18.18 -6.26 10.43
CA GLY A 89 -18.61 -7.60 10.08
C GLY A 89 -18.25 -8.05 8.67
N VAL A 90 -17.06 -7.69 8.19
CA VAL A 90 -16.51 -8.24 6.93
C VAL A 90 -16.45 -9.75 7.04
N ARG A 91 -17.41 -10.45 6.44
CA ARG A 91 -17.53 -11.92 6.49
C ARG A 91 -16.78 -12.65 5.39
N SER A 92 -16.33 -11.94 4.35
CA SER A 92 -15.50 -12.53 3.29
C SER A 92 -14.43 -11.53 2.86
N THR A 93 -13.17 -11.86 3.12
CA THR A 93 -12.03 -11.17 2.52
C THR A 93 -11.44 -12.11 1.50
N ASP A 94 -11.57 -11.74 0.25
CA ASP A 94 -10.82 -12.38 -0.82
C ASP A 94 -9.46 -11.69 -0.85
N SER A 95 -8.51 -12.27 -0.14
CA SER A 95 -7.14 -11.74 -0.12
C SER A 95 -6.39 -12.27 -1.32
N LEU A 96 -5.96 -11.34 -2.14
CA LEU A 96 -5.21 -11.62 -3.33
C LEU A 96 -3.81 -10.99 -3.19
N TRP A 97 -2.76 -11.82 -3.26
CA TRP A 97 -1.35 -11.43 -3.55
C TRP A 97 -0.55 -10.75 -2.48
N ARG A 98 -0.66 -11.15 -1.26
CA ARG A 98 0.31 -10.78 -0.25
C ARG A 98 0.60 -11.95 0.67
N THR A 99 1.86 -12.07 1.02
CA THR A 99 2.29 -12.79 2.22
C THR A 99 1.50 -12.26 3.41
N PHE A 100 0.82 -13.13 4.12
CA PHE A 100 0.27 -12.81 5.42
C PHE A 100 1.42 -12.77 6.43
N ASP A 101 1.88 -11.59 6.78
CA ASP A 101 2.88 -11.37 7.80
C ASP A 101 2.29 -10.64 9.02
N ASP A 102 3.04 -10.52 10.10
CA ASP A 102 2.60 -9.89 11.34
C ASP A 102 2.32 -8.38 11.18
N ARG A 103 2.98 -7.73 10.23
CA ARG A 103 2.76 -6.31 9.91
C ARG A 103 1.40 -6.09 9.26
N VAL A 104 0.93 -7.10 8.55
CA VAL A 104 -0.35 -7.10 7.85
C VAL A 104 -1.48 -7.51 8.79
N THR A 105 -1.31 -8.66 9.44
CA THR A 105 -2.39 -9.29 10.21
C THR A 105 -2.48 -8.72 11.63
N GLY A 106 -1.37 -8.21 12.16
CA GLY A 106 -1.28 -7.92 13.57
C GLY A 106 -1.62 -9.19 14.36
N LYS A 107 -2.57 -9.10 15.30
CA LYS A 107 -3.04 -10.25 16.05
C LYS A 107 -3.87 -11.18 15.16
N LEU A 108 -3.25 -12.27 14.69
CA LEU A 108 -3.76 -13.17 13.64
C LEU A 108 -5.18 -13.71 13.94
N ASN A 109 -5.47 -14.07 15.18
CA ASN A 109 -6.78 -14.62 15.55
C ASN A 109 -7.94 -13.61 15.53
N THR A 110 -7.65 -12.32 15.44
CA THR A 110 -8.65 -11.24 15.29
C THR A 110 -8.66 -10.65 13.88
N PHE A 111 -7.73 -11.06 13.00
CA PHE A 111 -7.68 -10.58 11.63
C PHE A 111 -8.71 -11.33 10.77
N ALA A 112 -9.84 -10.67 10.50
CA ALA A 112 -10.95 -11.20 9.69
C ALA A 112 -11.26 -12.70 9.98
N PRO A 113 -11.59 -13.09 11.23
CA PRO A 113 -11.64 -14.51 11.64
C PRO A 113 -12.70 -15.31 10.90
N HIS A 114 -13.73 -14.66 10.37
CA HIS A 114 -14.85 -15.28 9.65
C HIS A 114 -14.73 -15.19 8.13
N ALA A 115 -13.63 -14.64 7.62
CA ALA A 115 -13.44 -14.45 6.20
C ALA A 115 -13.01 -15.73 5.50
N SER A 116 -13.62 -15.99 4.35
CA SER A 116 -13.10 -16.96 3.39
C SER A 116 -11.95 -16.34 2.62
N VAL A 117 -10.88 -17.10 2.40
CA VAL A 117 -9.62 -16.60 1.83
C VAL A 117 -9.32 -17.32 0.51
N ILE A 118 -9.15 -16.54 -0.53
CA ILE A 118 -8.50 -16.95 -1.77
C ILE A 118 -7.10 -16.35 -1.74
N HIS A 119 -6.06 -17.16 -1.73
CA HIS A 119 -4.67 -16.70 -1.69
C HIS A 119 -4.00 -16.99 -3.03
N MET A 120 -3.43 -15.96 -3.65
CA MET A 120 -2.63 -16.09 -4.86
C MET A 120 -1.21 -15.64 -4.59
N ASP A 121 -0.27 -16.47 -4.87
CA ASP A 121 1.17 -16.17 -4.79
C ASP A 121 1.94 -17.01 -5.79
N ILE A 122 3.09 -16.55 -6.22
CA ILE A 122 4.01 -17.33 -7.06
C ILE A 122 4.87 -18.26 -6.19
N ASP A 123 5.14 -17.88 -4.94
CA ASP A 123 5.95 -18.66 -4.01
C ASP A 123 5.10 -19.67 -3.23
N PRO A 124 5.29 -20.99 -3.44
CA PRO A 124 4.57 -22.00 -2.71
C PRO A 124 4.83 -21.98 -1.19
N ALA A 125 5.98 -21.43 -0.74
CA ALA A 125 6.32 -21.34 0.66
C ALA A 125 5.47 -20.31 1.43
N GLU A 126 4.89 -19.34 0.74
CA GLU A 126 4.00 -18.34 1.33
C GLU A 126 2.56 -18.85 1.49
N MET A 127 2.20 -19.92 0.78
CA MET A 127 0.87 -20.51 0.85
C MET A 127 0.61 -21.16 2.21
N ASN A 128 -0.49 -20.72 2.87
CA ASN A 128 -0.93 -21.24 4.17
C ASN A 128 0.08 -21.04 5.33
N LYS A 129 1.05 -20.15 5.18
CA LYS A 129 2.11 -19.91 6.15
C LYS A 129 1.57 -19.41 7.50
N LEU A 130 0.79 -18.37 7.50
CA LEU A 130 0.17 -17.81 8.72
C LEU A 130 -1.35 -17.95 8.73
N ARG A 131 -1.98 -17.86 7.58
CA ARG A 131 -3.41 -17.99 7.43
C ARG A 131 -3.77 -19.05 6.40
N GLN A 132 -4.62 -19.98 6.80
CA GLN A 132 -5.13 -21.00 5.90
C GLN A 132 -6.00 -20.37 4.81
N ALA A 133 -5.67 -20.67 3.56
CA ALA A 133 -6.47 -20.30 2.41
C ALA A 133 -7.55 -21.37 2.16
N HIS A 134 -8.78 -20.95 1.88
CA HIS A 134 -9.82 -21.84 1.42
C HIS A 134 -9.55 -22.29 -0.03
N VAL A 135 -8.96 -21.40 -0.82
CA VAL A 135 -8.41 -21.72 -2.14
C VAL A 135 -7.04 -21.08 -2.28
N ALA A 136 -6.01 -21.89 -2.50
CA ALA A 136 -4.65 -21.47 -2.78
C ALA A 136 -4.34 -21.66 -4.27
N LEU A 137 -4.05 -20.53 -4.95
CA LEU A 137 -3.73 -20.45 -6.37
C LEU A 137 -2.27 -20.05 -6.52
N GLN A 138 -1.41 -21.00 -6.81
CA GLN A 138 0.00 -20.73 -7.08
C GLN A 138 0.19 -20.43 -8.57
N GLY A 139 0.81 -19.31 -8.91
CA GLY A 139 1.15 -18.99 -10.29
C GLY A 139 1.30 -17.50 -10.58
N ASP A 140 1.54 -17.19 -11.85
CA ASP A 140 1.65 -15.83 -12.33
C ASP A 140 0.30 -15.11 -12.31
N LEU A 141 0.28 -13.93 -11.74
CA LEU A 141 -0.90 -13.09 -11.63
C LEU A 141 -1.49 -12.67 -12.98
N ASN A 142 -0.64 -12.53 -14.00
CA ASN A 142 -1.09 -12.24 -15.36
C ASN A 142 -1.93 -13.38 -15.96
N ALA A 143 -1.75 -14.61 -15.46
CA ALA A 143 -2.57 -15.75 -15.85
C ALA A 143 -3.76 -15.96 -14.91
N LEU A 144 -3.56 -15.80 -13.60
CA LEU A 144 -4.59 -16.09 -12.60
C LEU A 144 -5.73 -15.06 -12.60
N LEU A 145 -5.42 -13.77 -12.76
CA LEU A 145 -6.42 -12.70 -12.75
C LEU A 145 -7.49 -12.83 -13.82
N PRO A 146 -7.15 -12.98 -15.11
CA PRO A 146 -8.14 -13.19 -16.16
C PRO A 146 -9.02 -14.42 -15.90
N ALA A 147 -8.43 -15.49 -15.34
CA ALA A 147 -9.17 -16.71 -15.03
C ALA A 147 -10.25 -16.56 -13.95
N LEU A 148 -10.16 -15.49 -13.13
CA LEU A 148 -11.12 -15.19 -12.05
C LEU A 148 -12.09 -14.07 -12.41
N GLN A 149 -11.98 -13.46 -13.56
CA GLN A 149 -12.88 -12.38 -13.99
C GLN A 149 -14.32 -12.87 -14.10
N GLN A 150 -15.23 -12.16 -13.45
CA GLN A 150 -16.69 -12.38 -13.54
C GLN A 150 -17.43 -11.19 -12.95
N PRO A 151 -18.65 -10.85 -13.39
CA PRO A 151 -19.45 -9.82 -12.76
C PRO A 151 -19.91 -10.29 -11.36
N LEU A 152 -19.74 -9.40 -10.36
CA LEU A 152 -20.19 -9.63 -9.00
C LEU A 152 -21.43 -8.79 -8.70
N ASN A 153 -22.35 -9.32 -7.91
CA ASN A 153 -23.50 -8.57 -7.43
C ASN A 153 -23.21 -8.02 -6.03
N ILE A 154 -22.53 -6.87 -5.96
CA ILE A 154 -22.00 -6.27 -4.74
C ILE A 154 -22.32 -4.76 -4.63
N ASP A 155 -23.38 -4.31 -5.27
CA ASP A 155 -23.72 -2.89 -5.35
C ASP A 155 -23.96 -2.28 -3.95
N ASP A 156 -24.66 -2.97 -3.06
CA ASP A 156 -24.89 -2.55 -1.67
C ASP A 156 -23.57 -2.46 -0.89
N TRP A 157 -22.67 -3.39 -1.12
CA TRP A 157 -21.36 -3.39 -0.47
C TRP A 157 -20.48 -2.23 -0.97
N GLN A 158 -20.53 -1.94 -2.26
CA GLN A 158 -19.83 -0.79 -2.82
C GLN A 158 -20.35 0.52 -2.25
N GLN A 159 -21.68 0.66 -2.13
CA GLN A 159 -22.29 1.82 -1.51
C GLN A 159 -21.88 1.97 -0.05
N HIS A 160 -21.89 0.88 0.72
CA HIS A 160 -21.44 0.88 2.11
C HIS A 160 -19.97 1.29 2.23
N CYS A 161 -19.08 0.75 1.38
CA CYS A 161 -17.67 1.14 1.35
C CYS A 161 -17.48 2.61 0.96
N ALA A 162 -18.32 3.15 0.07
CA ALA A 162 -18.28 4.56 -0.29
C ALA A 162 -18.70 5.45 0.89
N GLN A 163 -19.76 5.09 1.61
CA GLN A 163 -20.20 5.79 2.81
C GLN A 163 -19.10 5.82 3.88
N LEU A 164 -18.49 4.66 4.21
CA LEU A 164 -17.39 4.59 5.17
C LEU A 164 -16.21 5.47 4.77
N ARG A 165 -15.89 5.51 3.49
CA ARG A 165 -14.81 6.38 2.99
C ARG A 165 -15.12 7.85 3.17
N ASP A 166 -16.37 8.25 2.94
CA ASP A 166 -16.79 9.65 3.06
C ASP A 166 -16.90 10.07 4.53
N GLU A 167 -17.42 9.20 5.40
CA GLU A 167 -17.51 9.40 6.85
C GLU A 167 -16.12 9.52 7.50
N HIS A 168 -15.16 8.76 7.01
CA HIS A 168 -13.79 8.71 7.52
C HIS A 168 -12.78 9.39 6.58
N ALA A 169 -13.22 10.35 5.78
CA ALA A 169 -12.32 11.11 4.90
C ALA A 169 -11.26 11.87 5.70
N TRP A 170 -10.06 11.97 5.12
CA TRP A 170 -8.98 12.73 5.73
C TRP A 170 -9.38 14.19 5.92
N ARG A 171 -9.24 14.68 7.14
CA ARG A 171 -9.48 16.09 7.46
C ARG A 171 -8.16 16.84 7.41
N TYR A 172 -8.19 18.01 6.78
CA TYR A 172 -7.02 18.89 6.60
C TYR A 172 -7.18 20.23 7.31
N ASP A 173 -8.23 20.36 8.11
CA ASP A 173 -8.59 21.54 8.90
C ASP A 173 -7.78 21.60 10.22
N HIS A 174 -6.44 21.58 10.11
CA HIS A 174 -5.60 21.64 11.29
C HIS A 174 -5.59 23.07 11.85
N PRO A 175 -5.93 23.28 13.14
CA PRO A 175 -5.87 24.59 13.77
C PRO A 175 -4.42 25.00 14.04
N GLY A 176 -4.10 26.28 13.80
CA GLY A 176 -2.81 26.90 14.11
C GLY A 176 -2.00 27.34 12.90
N ASP A 177 -0.92 28.06 13.14
CA ASP A 177 -0.06 28.67 12.12
C ASP A 177 1.03 27.72 11.60
N ALA A 178 1.19 26.55 12.21
CA ALA A 178 2.20 25.58 11.82
C ALA A 178 1.84 24.88 10.49
N ILE A 179 2.86 24.53 9.71
CA ILE A 179 2.67 23.74 8.50
C ILE A 179 2.17 22.34 8.88
N TYR A 180 0.97 22.00 8.41
CA TYR A 180 0.40 20.69 8.62
C TYR A 180 0.88 19.73 7.51
N ALA A 181 1.80 18.83 7.85
CA ALA A 181 2.47 17.95 6.89
C ALA A 181 1.50 17.12 6.00
N PRO A 182 0.41 16.51 6.49
CA PRO A 182 -0.56 15.84 5.63
C PRO A 182 -1.18 16.73 4.55
N LEU A 183 -1.54 17.97 4.90
CA LEU A 183 -2.07 18.95 3.93
C LEU A 183 -1.01 19.34 2.91
N LEU A 184 0.23 19.60 3.34
CA LEU A 184 1.34 19.89 2.44
C LEU A 184 1.53 18.76 1.40
N LEU A 185 1.54 17.51 1.86
CA LEU A 185 1.71 16.35 0.99
C LEU A 185 0.51 16.15 0.05
N LYS A 186 -0.70 16.42 0.52
CA LYS A 186 -1.89 16.45 -0.33
C LYS A 186 -1.77 17.51 -1.43
N GLN A 187 -1.36 18.72 -1.08
CA GLN A 187 -1.15 19.81 -2.05
C GLN A 187 -0.01 19.48 -3.02
N LEU A 188 1.06 18.85 -2.56
CA LEU A 188 2.14 18.34 -3.43
C LEU A 188 1.58 17.30 -4.41
N SER A 189 0.75 16.38 -3.91
CA SER A 189 0.10 15.36 -4.74
C SER A 189 -0.75 15.96 -5.85
N ASP A 190 -1.48 17.04 -5.57
CA ASP A 190 -2.36 17.69 -6.53
C ASP A 190 -1.59 18.46 -7.62
N ARG A 191 -0.40 18.97 -7.27
CA ARG A 191 0.40 19.84 -8.15
C ARG A 191 1.52 19.13 -8.91
N LYS A 192 1.98 17.97 -8.42
CA LYS A 192 3.06 17.23 -9.08
C LYS A 192 2.65 16.69 -10.45
N PRO A 193 3.58 16.55 -11.42
CA PRO A 193 3.32 15.82 -12.67
C PRO A 193 2.83 14.39 -12.41
N ALA A 194 2.03 13.86 -13.34
CA ALA A 194 1.48 12.50 -13.22
C ALA A 194 2.57 11.44 -13.11
N ASP A 195 3.67 11.59 -13.86
CA ASP A 195 4.79 10.65 -13.90
C ASP A 195 5.91 11.01 -12.90
N CYS A 196 5.64 11.93 -11.96
CA CYS A 196 6.58 12.28 -10.91
C CYS A 196 6.96 11.05 -10.07
N ILE A 197 8.26 10.87 -9.88
CA ILE A 197 8.81 9.85 -8.99
C ILE A 197 8.94 10.46 -7.60
N VAL A 198 8.42 9.76 -6.61
CA VAL A 198 8.52 10.13 -5.20
C VAL A 198 9.34 9.08 -4.48
N THR A 199 10.43 9.49 -3.86
CA THR A 199 11.16 8.64 -2.91
C THR A 199 10.85 9.09 -1.49
N THR A 200 10.78 8.14 -0.55
CA THR A 200 10.62 8.51 0.86
C THR A 200 11.72 7.89 1.68
N ASP A 201 12.09 8.61 2.72
CA ASP A 201 12.82 8.04 3.84
C ASP A 201 11.86 7.35 4.82
N VAL A 202 12.35 6.86 5.95
CA VAL A 202 11.59 6.07 6.92
C VAL A 202 11.25 6.91 8.16
N GLY A 203 9.96 6.93 8.51
CA GLY A 203 9.42 7.69 9.62
C GLY A 203 7.95 8.07 9.41
N GLN A 204 7.43 9.01 10.21
CA GLN A 204 6.05 9.49 10.05
C GLN A 204 5.80 10.08 8.65
N HIS A 205 6.78 10.79 8.09
CA HIS A 205 6.72 11.35 6.74
C HIS A 205 6.51 10.27 5.67
N GLN A 206 7.07 9.08 5.83
CA GLN A 206 6.83 7.93 4.95
C GLN A 206 5.36 7.53 4.96
N MET A 207 4.79 7.40 6.16
CA MET A 207 3.39 7.01 6.32
C MET A 207 2.45 8.08 5.72
N TRP A 208 2.72 9.35 5.98
CA TRP A 208 1.94 10.45 5.41
C TRP A 208 2.08 10.53 3.89
N ALA A 209 3.27 10.33 3.34
CA ALA A 209 3.48 10.28 1.90
C ALA A 209 2.68 9.14 1.26
N ALA A 210 2.70 7.95 1.86
CA ALA A 210 1.91 6.81 1.39
C ALA A 210 0.41 7.05 1.45
N GLN A 211 -0.07 7.83 2.41
CA GLN A 211 -1.49 8.13 2.62
C GLN A 211 -2.01 9.26 1.73
N HIS A 212 -1.21 10.31 1.53
CA HIS A 212 -1.69 11.57 0.94
C HIS A 212 -1.18 11.83 -0.48
N ILE A 213 -0.16 11.10 -0.97
CA ILE A 213 0.35 11.26 -2.32
C ILE A 213 -0.23 10.19 -3.25
N VAL A 214 -0.89 10.64 -4.31
CA VAL A 214 -1.43 9.76 -5.35
C VAL A 214 -0.38 9.51 -6.41
N HIS A 215 -0.17 8.25 -6.78
CA HIS A 215 0.71 7.83 -7.87
C HIS A 215 -0.11 7.17 -8.98
N THR A 216 0.27 7.40 -10.22
CA THR A 216 -0.36 6.75 -11.38
C THR A 216 0.28 5.42 -11.72
N ARG A 217 1.54 5.26 -11.33
CA ARG A 217 2.39 4.09 -11.58
C ARG A 217 3.05 3.63 -10.29
N PRO A 218 3.07 2.32 -9.99
CA PRO A 218 3.64 1.79 -8.75
C PRO A 218 5.13 2.07 -8.62
N GLU A 219 5.85 1.94 -9.72
CA GLU A 219 7.29 2.16 -9.78
C GLU A 219 7.71 3.59 -9.47
N ASN A 220 6.77 4.53 -9.49
CA ASN A 220 7.02 5.93 -9.18
C ASN A 220 6.95 6.24 -7.67
N PHE A 221 6.72 5.24 -6.82
CA PHE A 221 6.82 5.40 -5.36
C PHE A 221 7.87 4.44 -4.82
N ILE A 222 9.02 4.99 -4.43
CA ILE A 222 10.20 4.24 -4.01
C ILE A 222 10.42 4.48 -2.51
N THR A 223 10.34 3.43 -1.72
CA THR A 223 10.44 3.50 -0.27
C THR A 223 11.00 2.22 0.33
N SER A 224 11.72 2.33 1.45
CA SER A 224 12.20 1.18 2.22
C SER A 224 11.13 0.67 3.17
N SER A 225 10.10 0.02 2.63
CA SER A 225 8.97 -0.48 3.43
C SER A 225 9.23 -1.84 4.08
N GLY A 226 10.10 -2.66 3.52
CA GLY A 226 10.44 -3.98 4.06
C GLY A 226 11.36 -3.90 5.27
N LEU A 227 12.57 -3.40 5.08
CA LEU A 227 13.57 -3.26 6.15
C LEU A 227 13.39 -1.99 6.99
N GLY A 228 12.73 -0.96 6.46
CA GLY A 228 12.55 0.31 7.15
C GLY A 228 13.87 1.05 7.39
N THR A 229 14.73 1.10 6.38
CA THR A 229 16.06 1.68 6.49
C THR A 229 16.00 3.21 6.45
N MET A 230 16.32 3.86 7.55
CA MET A 230 16.53 5.31 7.59
C MET A 230 17.76 5.69 6.78
N GLY A 231 17.73 6.85 6.10
CA GLY A 231 18.79 7.29 5.19
C GLY A 231 18.62 6.77 3.75
N PHE A 232 17.59 5.99 3.46
CA PHE A 232 17.33 5.43 2.12
C PHE A 232 16.86 6.48 1.10
N GLY A 233 16.08 7.47 1.53
CA GLY A 233 15.29 8.33 0.65
C GLY A 233 16.13 9.17 -0.31
N LEU A 234 17.17 9.84 0.20
CA LEU A 234 18.03 10.71 -0.62
C LEU A 234 18.87 9.92 -1.63
N PRO A 235 19.61 8.85 -1.26
CA PRO A 235 20.31 8.01 -2.23
C PRO A 235 19.39 7.42 -3.29
N ALA A 236 18.19 6.98 -2.92
CA ALA A 236 17.20 6.46 -3.86
C ALA A 236 16.73 7.55 -4.85
N ALA A 237 16.56 8.80 -4.39
CA ALA A 237 16.22 9.93 -5.25
C ALA A 237 17.33 10.23 -6.26
N VAL A 238 18.61 10.20 -5.81
CA VAL A 238 19.77 10.35 -6.69
C VAL A 238 19.75 9.28 -7.77
N GLY A 239 19.58 8.01 -7.39
CA GLY A 239 19.48 6.91 -8.34
C GLY A 239 18.33 7.05 -9.33
N ALA A 240 17.15 7.42 -8.84
CA ALA A 240 15.98 7.66 -9.67
C ALA A 240 16.20 8.80 -10.67
N GLN A 241 16.80 9.92 -10.24
CA GLN A 241 17.06 11.06 -11.14
C GLN A 241 18.12 10.74 -12.19
N VAL A 242 19.13 9.93 -11.85
CA VAL A 242 20.12 9.48 -12.83
C VAL A 242 19.49 8.54 -13.86
N ALA A 243 18.63 7.62 -13.40
CA ALA A 243 17.93 6.66 -14.28
C ALA A 243 16.86 7.33 -15.16
N ARG A 244 16.25 8.40 -14.67
CA ARG A 244 15.13 9.13 -15.31
C ARG A 244 15.44 10.65 -15.35
N PRO A 245 16.40 11.10 -16.15
CA PRO A 245 16.92 12.47 -16.08
C PRO A 245 15.89 13.54 -16.44
N ASN A 246 14.87 13.20 -17.23
CA ASN A 246 13.83 14.13 -17.69
C ASN A 246 12.59 14.13 -16.79
N ASP A 247 12.52 13.22 -15.84
CA ASP A 247 11.36 13.13 -14.95
C ASP A 247 11.57 14.01 -13.70
N THR A 248 10.46 14.47 -13.14
CA THR A 248 10.50 15.14 -11.84
C THR A 248 10.68 14.10 -10.74
N VAL A 249 11.73 14.24 -9.96
CA VAL A 249 11.99 13.41 -8.76
C VAL A 249 11.84 14.26 -7.51
N VAL A 250 11.06 13.77 -6.55
CA VAL A 250 10.84 14.41 -5.25
C VAL A 250 11.22 13.43 -4.14
N CYS A 251 12.21 13.82 -3.33
CA CYS A 251 12.57 13.11 -2.11
C CYS A 251 11.81 13.70 -0.93
N ILE A 252 11.07 12.88 -0.19
CA ILE A 252 10.41 13.28 1.07
C ILE A 252 11.16 12.60 2.21
N SER A 253 11.76 13.41 3.07
CA SER A 253 12.56 12.91 4.18
C SER A 253 12.21 13.61 5.48
N GLY A 254 12.44 12.96 6.61
CA GLY A 254 12.45 13.59 7.92
C GLY A 254 13.86 14.03 8.29
N ASP A 255 13.97 14.95 9.24
CA ASP A 255 15.23 15.52 9.73
C ASP A 255 16.25 14.45 10.16
N GLY A 256 15.85 13.50 11.01
CA GLY A 256 16.74 12.45 11.49
C GLY A 256 17.22 11.49 10.38
N SER A 257 16.34 11.09 9.48
CA SER A 257 16.69 10.23 8.35
C SER A 257 17.57 10.94 7.34
N PHE A 258 17.29 12.21 7.06
CA PHE A 258 18.07 13.00 6.10
C PHE A 258 19.52 13.15 6.52
N MET A 259 19.78 13.36 7.81
CA MET A 259 21.13 13.48 8.34
C MET A 259 21.99 12.22 8.17
N MET A 260 21.39 11.05 8.04
CA MET A 260 22.14 9.80 7.91
C MET A 260 22.91 9.69 6.58
N ASN A 261 22.43 10.35 5.52
CA ASN A 261 23.03 10.32 4.19
C ASN A 261 23.12 11.72 3.54
N VAL A 262 23.21 12.77 4.35
CA VAL A 262 23.26 14.16 3.88
C VAL A 262 24.45 14.44 2.96
N GLN A 263 25.53 13.67 3.08
CA GLN A 263 26.72 13.78 2.22
C GLN A 263 26.40 13.54 0.74
N GLU A 264 25.30 12.84 0.41
CA GLU A 264 24.86 12.64 -0.97
C GLU A 264 24.44 13.93 -1.68
N LEU A 265 24.24 15.03 -0.96
CA LEU A 265 24.10 16.36 -1.56
C LEU A 265 25.35 16.75 -2.37
N GLY A 266 26.52 16.24 -2.00
CA GLY A 266 27.74 16.39 -2.80
C GLY A 266 27.62 15.73 -4.18
N THR A 267 26.99 14.57 -4.26
CA THR A 267 26.68 13.87 -5.53
C THR A 267 25.64 14.66 -6.35
N VAL A 268 24.57 15.15 -5.70
CA VAL A 268 23.54 15.98 -6.33
C VAL A 268 24.16 17.21 -6.97
N LYS A 269 25.00 17.94 -6.23
CA LYS A 269 25.68 19.13 -6.72
C LYS A 269 26.65 18.81 -7.88
N ARG A 270 27.51 17.82 -7.71
CA ARG A 270 28.52 17.43 -8.71
C ARG A 270 27.89 17.00 -10.03
N LYS A 271 26.75 16.30 -9.96
CA LYS A 271 26.02 15.81 -11.13
C LYS A 271 24.92 16.75 -11.62
N GLN A 272 24.76 17.90 -10.95
CA GLN A 272 23.72 18.89 -11.26
C GLN A 272 22.33 18.29 -11.39
N LEU A 273 21.97 17.37 -10.49
CA LEU A 273 20.70 16.67 -10.51
C LEU A 273 19.55 17.61 -10.09
N PRO A 274 18.49 17.76 -10.92
CA PRO A 274 17.39 18.69 -10.65
C PRO A 274 16.36 18.13 -9.66
N LEU A 275 16.72 17.17 -8.83
CA LEU A 275 15.81 16.58 -7.85
C LEU A 275 15.32 17.61 -6.82
N LYS A 276 14.10 17.40 -6.32
CA LYS A 276 13.49 18.22 -5.28
C LYS A 276 13.52 17.49 -3.96
N ILE A 277 13.84 18.20 -2.88
CA ILE A 277 13.86 17.64 -1.53
C ILE A 277 12.83 18.38 -0.69
N VAL A 278 11.91 17.63 -0.09
CA VAL A 278 10.95 18.10 0.89
C VAL A 278 11.34 17.51 2.24
N LEU A 279 11.90 18.35 3.10
CA LEU A 279 12.30 17.97 4.45
C LEU A 279 11.16 18.31 5.41
N LEU A 280 10.63 17.29 6.08
CA LEU A 280 9.63 17.44 7.13
C LEU A 280 10.34 17.36 8.49
N ASP A 281 10.73 18.55 8.98
CA ASP A 281 11.44 18.70 10.23
C ASP A 281 10.45 18.81 11.39
N ASN A 282 10.47 17.82 12.27
CA ASN A 282 9.71 17.80 13.52
C ASN A 282 10.63 17.72 14.76
N GLN A 283 11.95 17.83 14.55
CA GLN A 283 13.01 17.82 15.58
C GLN A 283 12.97 16.58 16.47
N ARG A 284 12.57 15.43 15.91
CA ARG A 284 12.46 14.17 16.67
C ARG A 284 12.38 12.96 15.77
N LEU A 285 12.70 11.80 16.32
CA LEU A 285 12.38 10.51 15.70
C LEU A 285 10.89 10.19 15.93
N GLY A 286 10.03 10.88 15.16
CA GLY A 286 8.59 10.95 15.43
C GLY A 286 7.88 9.61 15.53
N MET A 287 8.25 8.61 14.71
CA MET A 287 7.67 7.27 14.78
C MET A 287 8.10 6.55 16.05
N VAL A 288 9.37 6.64 16.45
CA VAL A 288 9.88 6.05 17.69
C VAL A 288 9.17 6.66 18.90
N ARG A 289 9.07 7.99 18.93
CA ARG A 289 8.34 8.71 19.97
C ARG A 289 6.88 8.27 20.07
N GLN A 290 6.20 8.10 18.94
CA GLN A 290 4.82 7.61 18.90
C GLN A 290 4.68 6.22 19.54
N TRP A 291 5.64 5.31 19.29
CA TRP A 291 5.66 4.00 19.93
C TRP A 291 5.90 4.10 21.42
N GLN A 292 6.80 4.98 21.86
CA GLN A 292 7.05 5.21 23.29
C GLN A 292 5.78 5.74 23.99
N GLN A 293 5.03 6.62 23.33
CA GLN A 293 3.74 7.10 23.84
C GLN A 293 2.70 5.98 23.94
N LEU A 294 2.57 5.17 22.91
CA LEU A 294 1.51 4.16 22.83
C LEU A 294 1.77 2.92 23.69
N PHE A 295 3.03 2.51 23.82
CA PHE A 295 3.36 1.20 24.38
C PHE A 295 4.31 1.24 25.59
N PHE A 296 5.00 2.36 25.84
CA PHE A 296 6.03 2.47 26.86
C PHE A 296 5.75 3.56 27.89
N GLN A 297 4.48 3.91 28.10
CA GLN A 297 4.05 4.87 29.14
C GLN A 297 4.80 6.20 29.08
N GLU A 298 5.00 6.72 27.85
CA GLU A 298 5.70 7.98 27.57
C GLU A 298 7.14 8.04 28.11
N ARG A 299 7.78 6.91 28.28
CA ARG A 299 9.20 6.84 28.64
C ARG A 299 10.05 7.17 27.41
N TYR A 300 10.34 8.42 27.22
CA TYR A 300 11.16 8.90 26.11
C TYR A 300 12.64 8.67 26.40
N SER A 301 13.38 8.26 25.37
CA SER A 301 14.81 8.08 25.44
C SER A 301 15.41 8.50 24.11
N GLU A 302 16.17 9.60 24.13
CA GLU A 302 16.94 10.13 22.99
C GLU A 302 16.12 10.29 21.68
N THR A 303 14.86 10.75 21.78
CA THR A 303 13.95 10.84 20.61
C THR A 303 13.35 12.22 20.42
#